data_8a95c871b74a1ad96eb7a8486bb8de87
#
_entry.id   8a95c871b74a1ad96eb7a8486bb8de87
#
_cell.length_a   1.000
_cell.length_b   1.000
_cell.length_c   1.000
_cell.angle_alpha   90.00
_cell.angle_beta   90.00
_cell.angle_gamma   90.00
#
_symmetry.space_group_name_H-M   'P 1'
#
loop_
_entity.id
_entity.type
_entity.pdbx_description
1 polymer ?
#
loop_
_entity_poly.entity_id
_entity_poly.type
_entity_poly.pdbx_seq_one_letter_code
_entity_poly.pdbx_strand_id
1 'polypeptide(L)'
;YIEKDQSSIDTTMIEHNGTYYRFTKNEGGNTNSLGAKTKTIFLEKSDSVLGNFTQIASDSLNSNQYVEGPTIFKLNQDDTDGTDKWCLLVDDFGGGGYYPLVTTDLESGVFTKPESGTYKMPSRARHGTPIRVTSEEYQKIMAAYGSPETVTTTTIMGQEPQLPETVTVNGAEKAVTWNLEGVSF
;
A
#
# COMPACT_ATOMS: atom_id res chain seq x y z
N TYR A 1 22.35 2.70 15.04
CA TYR A 1 22.40 3.94 14.23
C TYR A 1 23.14 3.64 12.93
N ILE A 2 22.57 4.02 11.80
CA ILE A 2 23.20 3.87 10.49
C ILE A 2 23.43 5.29 9.95
N GLU A 3 24.71 5.62 9.74
CA GLU A 3 25.09 6.92 9.17
C GLU A 3 25.01 6.85 7.65
N LYS A 4 24.43 7.87 7.04
CA LYS A 4 24.32 8.07 5.59
C LYS A 4 24.91 9.44 5.23
N ASP A 5 25.42 9.54 4.01
CA ASP A 5 25.96 10.79 3.44
C ASP A 5 24.89 11.85 3.14
N GLN A 6 23.62 11.43 3.15
CA GLN A 6 22.46 12.30 2.94
C GLN A 6 21.41 12.03 4.03
N SER A 7 20.57 13.03 4.28
CA SER A 7 19.38 12.85 5.11
C SER A 7 18.50 11.75 4.50
N SER A 8 18.19 10.73 5.29
CA SER A 8 17.40 9.58 4.88
C SER A 8 16.28 9.34 5.87
N ILE A 9 15.09 9.07 5.36
CA ILE A 9 13.89 8.83 6.16
C ILE A 9 13.07 7.67 5.56
N ASP A 10 12.02 7.27 6.24
CA ASP A 10 11.01 6.33 5.75
C ASP A 10 11.63 5.03 5.22
N THR A 11 12.08 4.19 6.13
CA THR A 11 12.71 2.92 5.76
C THR A 11 11.73 1.76 5.93
N THR A 12 11.66 0.89 4.91
CA THR A 12 11.01 -0.42 4.95
C THR A 12 12.00 -1.51 4.55
N MET A 13 11.74 -2.75 4.97
CA MET A 13 12.64 -3.87 4.68
C MET A 13 11.86 -5.15 4.50
N ILE A 14 12.37 -6.04 3.64
CA ILE A 14 11.87 -7.40 3.46
C ILE A 14 13.05 -8.38 3.40
N GLU A 15 12.86 -9.56 3.94
CA GLU A 15 13.79 -10.68 3.79
C GLU A 15 13.30 -11.60 2.66
N HIS A 16 14.22 -12.05 1.83
CA HIS A 16 13.99 -13.08 0.83
C HIS A 16 15.22 -13.94 0.65
N ASN A 17 15.09 -15.25 0.89
CA ASN A 17 16.15 -16.25 0.73
C ASN A 17 17.46 -15.90 1.47
N GLY A 18 17.35 -15.42 2.71
CA GLY A 18 18.48 -15.04 3.54
C GLY A 18 19.08 -13.67 3.23
N THR A 19 18.56 -12.95 2.24
CA THR A 19 18.98 -11.59 1.89
C THR A 19 17.93 -10.58 2.37
N TYR A 20 18.40 -9.53 3.04
CA TYR A 20 17.58 -8.42 3.50
C TYR A 20 17.64 -7.28 2.47
N TYR A 21 16.50 -6.87 1.94
CA TYR A 21 16.34 -5.76 1.01
C TYR A 21 15.73 -4.59 1.74
N ARG A 22 16.41 -3.45 1.74
CA ARG A 22 15.99 -2.23 2.43
C ARG A 22 15.72 -1.12 1.43
N PHE A 23 14.57 -0.49 1.57
CA PHE A 23 14.12 0.63 0.75
C PHE A 23 14.04 1.87 1.64
N THR A 24 14.75 2.92 1.28
CA THR A 24 14.84 4.13 2.08
C THR A 24 14.69 5.35 1.19
N LYS A 25 14.03 6.40 1.69
CA LYS A 25 13.92 7.67 0.99
C LYS A 25 15.21 8.48 1.14
N ASN A 26 15.77 8.96 0.03
CA ASN A 26 16.75 10.03 0.03
C ASN A 26 16.03 11.38 0.26
N GLU A 27 16.04 11.87 1.48
CA GLU A 27 15.46 13.17 1.85
C GLU A 27 16.42 14.32 1.60
N GLY A 28 17.69 14.04 1.33
CA GLY A 28 18.72 15.03 1.03
C GLY A 28 18.38 15.92 -0.17
N GLY A 29 19.05 17.06 -0.25
CA GLY A 29 18.88 18.02 -1.35
C GLY A 29 19.57 17.60 -2.65
N ASN A 30 20.45 16.58 -2.60
CA ASN A 30 21.29 16.15 -3.71
C ASN A 30 21.18 14.64 -3.95
N THR A 31 21.75 14.19 -5.07
CA THR A 31 22.02 12.77 -5.32
C THR A 31 23.02 12.27 -4.26
N ASN A 32 22.77 11.10 -3.66
CA ASN A 32 23.69 10.50 -2.70
C ASN A 32 24.96 9.96 -3.38
N SER A 33 25.97 9.58 -2.59
CA SER A 33 27.24 9.03 -3.10
C SER A 33 27.09 7.77 -3.94
N LEU A 34 25.95 7.09 -3.83
CA LEU A 34 25.62 5.84 -4.52
C LEU A 34 24.70 6.05 -5.74
N GLY A 35 24.44 7.30 -6.13
CA GLY A 35 23.68 7.64 -7.33
C GLY A 35 22.16 7.72 -7.16
N ALA A 36 21.64 7.56 -5.94
CA ALA A 36 20.20 7.74 -5.69
C ALA A 36 19.86 9.23 -5.68
N LYS A 37 18.97 9.65 -6.58
CA LYS A 37 18.54 11.05 -6.71
C LYS A 37 17.80 11.52 -5.46
N THR A 38 17.78 12.85 -5.28
CA THR A 38 16.98 13.46 -4.21
C THR A 38 15.49 13.13 -4.37
N LYS A 39 14.81 12.93 -3.25
CA LYS A 39 13.36 12.67 -3.20
C LYS A 39 12.94 11.40 -3.96
N THR A 40 13.83 10.41 -4.04
CA THR A 40 13.53 9.07 -4.55
C THR A 40 13.71 8.01 -3.47
N ILE A 41 13.24 6.82 -3.72
CA ILE A 41 13.55 5.64 -2.90
C ILE A 41 14.79 4.96 -3.47
N PHE A 42 15.73 4.58 -2.62
CA PHE A 42 16.87 3.75 -3.00
C PHE A 42 16.80 2.38 -2.33
N LEU A 43 17.38 1.41 -3.00
CA LEU A 43 17.39 0.00 -2.62
C LEU A 43 18.79 -0.42 -2.19
N GLU A 44 18.87 -1.13 -1.07
CA GLU A 44 20.10 -1.71 -0.55
C GLU A 44 19.86 -3.14 -0.13
N LYS A 45 20.89 -3.97 -0.10
CA LYS A 45 20.85 -5.35 0.38
C LYS A 45 21.96 -5.68 1.37
N SER A 46 21.71 -6.68 2.21
CA SER A 46 22.67 -7.28 3.13
C SER A 46 22.29 -8.74 3.42
N ASP A 47 23.24 -9.55 3.83
CA ASP A 47 23.02 -10.92 4.34
C ASP A 47 22.60 -10.95 5.81
N SER A 48 22.54 -9.80 6.47
CA SER A 48 22.15 -9.67 7.87
C SER A 48 21.35 -8.39 8.10
N VAL A 49 20.34 -8.47 8.97
CA VAL A 49 19.52 -7.33 9.35
C VAL A 49 20.32 -6.18 9.99
N LEU A 50 21.39 -6.52 10.67
CA LEU A 50 22.35 -5.57 11.30
C LEU A 50 23.66 -5.46 10.51
N GLY A 51 23.74 -6.05 9.32
CA GLY A 51 24.94 -6.08 8.50
C GLY A 51 25.21 -4.78 7.75
N ASN A 52 26.28 -4.82 6.97
CA ASN A 52 26.59 -3.74 6.05
C ASN A 52 25.72 -3.86 4.80
N PHE A 53 24.91 -2.85 4.57
CA PHE A 53 24.05 -2.76 3.39
C PHE A 53 24.80 -2.12 2.22
N THR A 54 24.71 -2.76 1.05
CA THR A 54 25.24 -2.25 -0.22
C THR A 54 24.09 -1.85 -1.13
N GLN A 55 24.20 -0.71 -1.80
CA GLN A 55 23.14 -0.24 -2.69
C GLN A 55 23.08 -1.08 -3.96
N ILE A 56 21.86 -1.38 -4.39
CA ILE A 56 21.52 -1.90 -5.72
C ILE A 56 21.14 -0.68 -6.57
N ALA A 57 21.83 -0.50 -7.71
CA ALA A 57 21.49 0.57 -8.65
C ALA A 57 20.10 0.35 -9.24
N SER A 58 19.30 1.40 -9.34
CA SER A 58 17.94 1.32 -9.86
C SER A 58 17.54 2.61 -10.59
N ASP A 59 17.62 2.57 -11.91
CA ASP A 59 17.13 3.67 -12.74
C ASP A 59 15.61 3.82 -12.65
N SER A 60 14.90 2.71 -12.47
CA SER A 60 13.45 2.71 -12.32
C SER A 60 13.01 3.42 -11.04
N LEU A 61 13.67 3.19 -9.90
CA LEU A 61 13.39 3.94 -8.67
C LEU A 61 13.81 5.40 -8.81
N ASN A 62 14.95 5.66 -9.43
CA ASN A 62 15.44 7.02 -9.71
C ASN A 62 14.54 7.83 -10.65
N SER A 63 13.73 7.19 -11.48
CA SER A 63 12.75 7.87 -12.33
C SER A 63 11.48 8.29 -11.58
N ASN A 64 11.25 7.73 -10.39
CA ASN A 64 10.11 8.04 -9.53
C ASN A 64 10.52 9.05 -8.45
N GLN A 65 10.60 10.33 -8.82
CA GLN A 65 10.93 11.42 -7.89
C GLN A 65 9.69 11.96 -7.16
N TYR A 66 9.92 12.66 -6.06
CA TYR A 66 8.90 13.25 -5.20
C TYR A 66 8.01 12.21 -4.52
N VAL A 67 8.62 11.07 -4.18
CA VAL A 67 7.96 9.98 -3.45
C VAL A 67 8.56 9.79 -2.06
N GLU A 68 7.74 9.24 -1.16
CA GLU A 68 8.10 8.95 0.23
C GLU A 68 7.36 7.71 0.75
N GLY A 69 7.50 7.41 2.05
CA GLY A 69 6.74 6.37 2.73
C GLY A 69 6.79 5.00 2.05
N PRO A 70 7.96 4.47 1.61
CA PRO A 70 7.99 3.19 0.92
C PRO A 70 7.49 2.08 1.82
N THR A 71 6.72 1.15 1.25
CA THR A 71 6.31 -0.07 1.93
C THR A 71 6.42 -1.25 0.98
N ILE A 72 7.34 -2.18 1.27
CA ILE A 72 7.59 -3.37 0.46
C ILE A 72 6.87 -4.58 1.06
N PHE A 73 6.24 -5.38 0.20
CA PHE A 73 5.64 -6.67 0.57
C PHE A 73 5.60 -7.63 -0.61
N LYS A 74 5.52 -8.92 -0.31
CA LYS A 74 5.34 -9.97 -1.31
C LYS A 74 3.85 -10.14 -1.60
N LEU A 75 3.46 -10.17 -2.86
CA LEU A 75 2.10 -10.47 -3.28
C LEU A 75 1.77 -11.95 -3.02
N ASN A 76 0.49 -12.28 -2.92
CA ASN A 76 0.05 -13.65 -2.82
C ASN A 76 0.32 -14.38 -4.15
N GLN A 77 0.77 -15.63 -4.08
CA GLN A 77 1.07 -16.41 -5.28
C GLN A 77 -0.18 -16.69 -6.13
N ASP A 78 -1.35 -16.78 -5.50
CA ASP A 78 -2.63 -16.94 -6.22
C ASP A 78 -2.95 -15.74 -7.12
N ASP A 79 -2.45 -14.53 -6.75
CA ASP A 79 -2.63 -13.30 -7.54
C ASP A 79 -1.52 -13.11 -8.60
N THR A 80 -0.56 -14.04 -8.70
CA THR A 80 0.65 -13.89 -9.53
C THR A 80 0.97 -15.13 -10.37
N ASP A 81 0.00 -16.01 -10.59
CA ASP A 81 0.17 -17.28 -11.32
C ASP A 81 1.34 -18.14 -10.77
N GLY A 82 1.49 -18.15 -9.44
CA GLY A 82 2.56 -18.88 -8.75
C GLY A 82 3.95 -18.24 -8.83
N THR A 83 4.10 -17.13 -9.53
CA THR A 83 5.37 -16.40 -9.63
C THR A 83 5.60 -15.53 -8.41
N ASP A 84 6.80 -15.57 -7.84
CA ASP A 84 7.19 -14.63 -6.79
C ASP A 84 7.19 -13.20 -7.34
N LYS A 85 6.43 -12.33 -6.68
CA LYS A 85 6.28 -10.93 -7.07
C LYS A 85 6.19 -10.04 -5.85
N TRP A 86 6.87 -8.92 -5.88
CA TRP A 86 6.87 -7.94 -4.80
C TRP A 86 6.25 -6.64 -5.26
N CYS A 87 5.57 -5.99 -4.33
CA CYS A 87 5.00 -4.67 -4.51
C CYS A 87 5.67 -3.70 -3.55
N LEU A 88 6.23 -2.64 -4.08
CA LEU A 88 6.70 -1.48 -3.35
C LEU A 88 5.66 -0.37 -3.52
N LEU A 89 4.91 -0.08 -2.48
CA LEU A 89 4.08 1.12 -2.45
C LEU A 89 4.96 2.33 -2.19
N VAL A 90 4.77 3.39 -2.96
CA VAL A 90 5.42 4.68 -2.75
C VAL A 90 4.36 5.79 -2.77
N ASP A 91 4.54 6.81 -1.95
CA ASP A 91 3.61 7.91 -1.78
C ASP A 91 4.09 9.13 -2.56
N ASP A 92 3.35 9.51 -3.60
CA ASP A 92 3.53 10.79 -4.26
C ASP A 92 3.03 11.90 -3.33
N PHE A 93 3.96 12.54 -2.62
CA PHE A 93 3.64 13.61 -1.68
C PHE A 93 3.21 14.92 -2.36
N GLY A 94 3.32 15.00 -3.69
CA GLY A 94 2.74 16.09 -4.50
C GLY A 94 1.21 16.05 -4.59
N GLY A 95 0.57 15.03 -4.01
CA GLY A 95 -0.88 14.90 -3.91
C GLY A 95 -1.48 13.68 -4.60
N GLY A 96 -0.65 12.87 -5.27
CA GLY A 96 -1.09 11.64 -5.95
C GLY A 96 -1.42 10.48 -4.99
N GLY A 97 -0.85 10.50 -3.77
CA GLY A 97 -1.00 9.42 -2.80
C GLY A 97 -0.23 8.15 -3.19
N TYR A 98 -0.58 7.02 -2.60
CA TYR A 98 0.09 5.76 -2.87
C TYR A 98 -0.16 5.21 -4.26
N TYR A 99 0.91 4.72 -4.89
CA TYR A 99 0.85 3.88 -6.08
C TYR A 99 1.87 2.73 -6.00
N PRO A 100 1.58 1.60 -6.67
CA PRO A 100 2.47 0.43 -6.65
C PRO A 100 3.59 0.54 -7.68
N LEU A 101 4.75 0.02 -7.31
CA LEU A 101 5.84 -0.38 -8.19
C LEU A 101 6.06 -1.88 -7.96
N VAL A 102 6.15 -2.68 -9.02
CA VAL A 102 6.24 -4.14 -8.90
C VAL A 102 7.53 -4.68 -9.51
N THR A 103 8.04 -5.76 -8.93
CA THR A 103 9.18 -6.53 -9.46
C THR A 103 8.97 -8.02 -9.23
N THR A 104 9.58 -8.85 -10.07
CA THR A 104 9.72 -10.30 -9.87
C THR A 104 11.12 -10.68 -9.42
N ASP A 105 12.03 -9.70 -9.34
CA ASP A 105 13.42 -9.91 -8.94
C ASP A 105 13.94 -8.69 -8.17
N LEU A 106 14.08 -8.83 -6.85
CA LEU A 106 14.60 -7.79 -5.97
C LEU A 106 16.07 -7.44 -6.25
N GLU A 107 16.86 -8.40 -6.76
CA GLU A 107 18.26 -8.20 -7.09
C GLU A 107 18.47 -7.33 -8.33
N SER A 108 17.54 -7.36 -9.26
CA SER A 108 17.63 -6.58 -10.49
C SER A 108 17.58 -5.07 -10.28
N GLY A 109 16.96 -4.62 -9.18
CA GLY A 109 16.66 -3.21 -8.96
C GLY A 109 15.64 -2.63 -9.96
N VAL A 110 14.98 -3.47 -10.77
CA VAL A 110 14.01 -3.05 -11.77
C VAL A 110 12.59 -3.14 -11.21
N PHE A 111 11.93 -2.01 -11.15
CA PHE A 111 10.55 -1.87 -10.68
C PHE A 111 9.69 -1.24 -11.77
N THR A 112 8.51 -1.79 -12.00
CA THR A 112 7.58 -1.32 -13.03
C THR A 112 6.29 -0.82 -12.38
N LYS A 113 5.83 0.35 -12.77
CA LYS A 113 4.50 0.82 -12.40
C LYS A 113 3.46 0.07 -13.25
N PRO A 114 2.51 -0.65 -12.63
CA PRO A 114 1.45 -1.33 -13.38
C PRO A 114 0.59 -0.32 -14.16
N GLU A 115 -0.04 -0.80 -15.24
CA GLU A 115 -0.93 0.03 -16.06
C GLU A 115 -2.11 0.54 -15.22
N SER A 116 -2.55 1.76 -15.53
CA SER A 116 -3.72 2.36 -14.90
C SER A 116 -4.97 1.49 -15.12
N GLY A 117 -5.73 1.24 -14.04
CA GLY A 117 -6.90 0.37 -14.07
C GLY A 117 -6.63 -1.09 -13.72
N THR A 118 -5.36 -1.55 -13.67
CA THR A 118 -5.02 -2.92 -13.23
C THR A 118 -4.89 -3.04 -11.71
N TYR A 119 -4.94 -1.94 -10.99
CA TYR A 119 -4.93 -1.91 -9.53
C TYR A 119 -5.86 -0.82 -9.00
N LYS A 120 -6.27 -0.95 -7.75
CA LYS A 120 -7.11 0.03 -7.06
C LYS A 120 -6.51 0.35 -5.70
N MET A 121 -6.26 1.63 -5.45
CA MET A 121 -5.82 2.13 -4.16
C MET A 121 -6.98 2.79 -3.42
N PRO A 122 -7.03 2.69 -2.08
CA PRO A 122 -7.96 3.49 -1.29
C PRO A 122 -7.73 4.99 -1.57
N SER A 123 -8.81 5.76 -1.62
CA SER A 123 -8.73 7.21 -1.81
C SER A 123 -7.89 7.85 -0.70
N ARG A 124 -6.94 8.67 -1.08
CA ARG A 124 -6.05 9.42 -0.16
C ARG A 124 -5.23 8.53 0.80
N ALA A 125 -5.00 7.26 0.44
CA ALA A 125 -4.12 6.40 1.22
C ALA A 125 -2.70 6.96 1.22
N ARG A 126 -2.10 7.04 2.41
CA ARG A 126 -0.73 7.52 2.62
C ARG A 126 -0.07 6.70 3.73
N HIS A 127 1.23 6.43 3.59
CA HIS A 127 2.07 5.81 4.61
C HIS A 127 1.45 4.57 5.32
N GLY A 128 0.76 3.71 4.56
CA GLY A 128 0.15 2.48 5.08
C GLY A 128 1.13 1.32 5.13
N THR A 129 0.76 0.28 5.88
CA THR A 129 1.51 -0.98 5.94
C THR A 129 0.57 -2.14 5.62
N PRO A 130 0.86 -2.98 4.60
CA PRO A 130 0.15 -4.22 4.37
C PRO A 130 0.44 -5.23 5.49
N ILE A 131 -0.59 -5.92 5.93
CA ILE A 131 -0.48 -7.00 6.89
C ILE A 131 -1.06 -8.25 6.25
N ARG A 132 -0.31 -9.35 6.28
CA ARG A 132 -0.81 -10.64 5.83
C ARG A 132 -1.75 -11.20 6.88
N VAL A 133 -2.93 -11.60 6.44
CA VAL A 133 -3.97 -12.22 7.27
C VAL A 133 -4.45 -13.50 6.62
N THR A 134 -4.96 -14.44 7.41
CA THR A 134 -5.68 -15.61 6.91
C THR A 134 -7.06 -15.21 6.39
N SER A 135 -7.69 -16.08 5.61
CA SER A 135 -9.07 -15.85 5.14
C SER A 135 -10.05 -15.68 6.31
N GLU A 136 -9.87 -16.44 7.41
CA GLU A 136 -10.72 -16.30 8.60
C GLU A 136 -10.54 -14.94 9.29
N GLU A 137 -9.30 -14.49 9.47
CA GLU A 137 -9.00 -13.16 10.02
C GLU A 137 -9.53 -12.04 9.13
N TYR A 138 -9.39 -12.17 7.80
CA TYR A 138 -9.96 -11.22 6.85
C TYR A 138 -11.48 -11.13 7.01
N GLN A 139 -12.20 -12.25 7.09
CA GLN A 139 -13.65 -12.24 7.30
C GLN A 139 -14.04 -11.57 8.62
N LYS A 140 -13.29 -11.81 9.70
CA LYS A 140 -13.52 -11.13 10.99
C LYS A 140 -13.32 -9.62 10.89
N ILE A 141 -12.26 -9.18 10.22
CA ILE A 141 -11.97 -7.74 9.99
C ILE A 141 -13.10 -7.11 9.17
N MET A 142 -13.50 -7.76 8.06
CA MET A 142 -14.57 -7.26 7.21
C MET A 142 -15.92 -7.23 7.91
N ALA A 143 -16.21 -8.22 8.74
CA ALA A 143 -17.43 -8.24 9.54
C ALA A 143 -17.47 -7.13 10.61
N ALA A 144 -16.30 -6.71 11.13
CA ALA A 144 -16.21 -5.65 12.14
C ALA A 144 -16.14 -4.24 11.55
N TYR A 145 -15.44 -4.08 10.42
CA TYR A 145 -15.08 -2.76 9.87
C TYR A 145 -15.47 -2.58 8.40
N GLY A 146 -16.03 -3.58 7.75
CA GLY A 146 -16.48 -3.48 6.36
C GLY A 146 -17.65 -2.51 6.23
N SER A 147 -17.78 -1.91 5.05
CA SER A 147 -18.93 -1.08 4.73
C SER A 147 -20.17 -1.95 4.50
N PRO A 148 -21.37 -1.52 4.93
CA PRO A 148 -22.60 -2.21 4.61
C PRO A 148 -22.86 -2.19 3.10
N GLU A 149 -23.60 -3.19 2.62
CA GLU A 149 -24.14 -3.19 1.27
C GLU A 149 -25.11 -2.01 1.11
N THR A 150 -25.18 -1.50 -0.12
CA THR A 150 -26.13 -0.42 -0.42
C THR A 150 -27.57 -0.93 -0.28
N VAL A 151 -28.33 -0.31 0.58
CA VAL A 151 -29.77 -0.58 0.72
C VAL A 151 -30.53 0.38 -0.21
N THR A 152 -31.39 -0.18 -1.05
CA THR A 152 -32.30 0.59 -1.89
C THR A 152 -33.73 0.31 -1.46
N THR A 153 -34.47 1.37 -1.18
CA THR A 153 -35.89 1.28 -0.89
C THR A 153 -36.65 2.34 -1.71
N THR A 154 -37.93 2.12 -1.92
CA THR A 154 -38.82 3.07 -2.58
C THR A 154 -39.94 3.45 -1.63
N THR A 155 -40.31 4.73 -1.66
CA THR A 155 -41.49 5.25 -0.93
C THR A 155 -42.30 6.17 -1.80
N ILE A 156 -43.51 6.47 -1.38
CA ILE A 156 -44.35 7.48 -2.00
C ILE A 156 -43.94 8.87 -1.48
N MET A 157 -43.92 9.87 -2.34
CA MET A 157 -43.57 11.23 -1.94
C MET A 157 -44.41 11.69 -0.73
N GLY A 158 -43.72 12.20 0.28
CA GLY A 158 -44.33 12.63 1.54
C GLY A 158 -44.52 11.53 2.57
N GLN A 159 -44.04 10.31 2.32
CA GLN A 159 -44.05 9.20 3.30
C GLN A 159 -42.64 8.74 3.62
N GLU A 160 -42.40 8.49 4.90
CA GLU A 160 -41.15 7.92 5.38
C GLU A 160 -40.92 6.49 4.81
N PRO A 161 -39.72 6.18 4.26
CA PRO A 161 -39.45 4.85 3.73
C PRO A 161 -39.40 3.80 4.83
N GLN A 162 -39.85 2.59 4.50
CA GLN A 162 -39.63 1.43 5.36
C GLN A 162 -38.19 0.97 5.18
N LEU A 163 -37.35 1.22 6.18
CA LEU A 163 -35.96 0.82 6.19
C LEU A 163 -35.77 -0.48 6.97
N PRO A 164 -34.88 -1.38 6.54
CA PRO A 164 -34.64 -2.63 7.24
C PRO A 164 -33.98 -2.40 8.60
N GLU A 165 -34.24 -3.27 9.57
CA GLU A 165 -33.57 -3.25 10.88
C GLU A 165 -32.15 -3.82 10.84
N THR A 166 -31.82 -4.55 9.79
CA THR A 166 -30.49 -5.13 9.55
C THR A 166 -29.99 -4.80 8.15
N VAL A 167 -28.68 -4.77 7.98
CA VAL A 167 -28.03 -4.70 6.66
C VAL A 167 -26.98 -5.81 6.55
N THR A 168 -26.70 -6.24 5.33
CA THR A 168 -25.62 -7.17 5.07
C THR A 168 -24.29 -6.42 5.02
N VAL A 169 -23.34 -6.86 5.83
CA VAL A 169 -21.95 -6.40 5.78
C VAL A 169 -21.10 -7.64 5.49
N ASN A 170 -20.57 -7.74 4.27
CA ASN A 170 -19.75 -8.87 3.82
C ASN A 170 -20.39 -10.24 4.06
N GLY A 171 -21.68 -10.40 3.72
CA GLY A 171 -22.43 -11.63 3.85
C GLY A 171 -22.96 -11.92 5.27
N ALA A 172 -22.74 -11.04 6.24
CA ALA A 172 -23.26 -11.17 7.60
C ALA A 172 -24.30 -10.07 7.89
N GLU A 173 -25.45 -10.46 8.46
CA GLU A 173 -26.45 -9.47 8.92
C GLU A 173 -25.98 -8.73 10.16
N LYS A 174 -26.14 -7.41 10.15
CA LYS A 174 -25.82 -6.49 11.25
C LYS A 174 -27.01 -5.60 11.52
N ALA A 175 -27.37 -5.46 12.80
CA ALA A 175 -28.36 -4.48 13.22
C ALA A 175 -27.86 -3.06 12.93
N VAL A 176 -28.78 -2.20 12.47
CA VAL A 176 -28.46 -0.81 12.13
C VAL A 176 -29.47 0.14 12.76
N THR A 177 -29.03 1.37 12.97
CA THR A 177 -29.88 2.50 13.30
C THR A 177 -29.71 3.53 12.18
N TRP A 178 -30.82 3.92 11.57
CA TRP A 178 -30.83 4.89 10.48
C TRP A 178 -30.88 6.32 11.05
N ASN A 179 -30.01 7.18 10.54
CA ASN A 179 -30.10 8.61 10.80
C ASN A 179 -30.76 9.29 9.60
N LEU A 180 -31.97 9.77 9.81
CA LEU A 180 -32.78 10.46 8.79
C LEU A 180 -32.84 11.98 9.01
N GLU A 181 -31.96 12.52 9.87
CA GLU A 181 -31.89 13.95 10.12
C GLU A 181 -31.53 14.72 8.82
N GLY A 182 -32.37 15.69 8.47
CA GLY A 182 -32.17 16.47 7.25
C GLY A 182 -32.65 15.80 5.95
N VAL A 183 -33.27 14.63 6.02
CA VAL A 183 -33.86 13.95 4.86
C VAL A 183 -35.33 14.42 4.73
N SER A 184 -35.73 14.80 3.50
CA SER A 184 -37.13 15.14 3.15
C SER A 184 -37.72 14.01 2.32
N PHE A 185 -38.96 13.63 2.61
CA PHE A 185 -39.68 12.57 1.92
C PHE A 185 -40.85 13.13 1.09
#